data_00aed46ad749700297e4f0d54f86e050
#
_entry.id   00aed46ad749700297e4f0d54f86e050
#
_cell.length_a   1.000
_cell.length_b   1.000
_cell.length_c   1.000
_cell.angle_alpha   90.00
_cell.angle_beta   90.00
_cell.angle_gamma   90.00
#
_symmetry.space_group_name_H-M   'P 1'
#
loop_
_entity.id
_entity.type
_entity.pdbx_description
1 polymer ?
#
loop_
_entity_poly.entity_id
_entity_poly.type
_entity_poly.pdbx_seq_one_letter_code
_entity_poly.pdbx_strand_id
1 'polypeptide(L)'
;MGTILAVAELARYQDGPACVVISSEGNDLVFSTDHHDGGRSNVTESRMRVADFVARGEGPWPWYDLGARRDGALQVLAALGVEPPAWTEALRPDVLDLFRRAQRGDSAVIELLAMGADPDPVDACGASPLWYAVRSPGSGIAVALIDAGADAGRRIDLSARGERYTTILHEIVREGRTVALNHALVNGAPPTLTDSDGATPMHVVGGDGDNVNPEIVRALARAGAAVDAAMPDGSQPVDRAARLLLPRTVAALVELGADPARGLNTLLAWWATAARFDAYRAGVVAEVAEVLCAGGARVTERHRELAASARAEQVIAALRH
;
A
#
# COMPACT_ATOMS: atom_id res chain seq x y z
N MET A 1 -5.44 12.80 36.49
CA MET A 1 -5.07 11.39 36.30
C MET A 1 -6.27 10.70 35.69
N GLY A 2 -6.12 10.14 34.48
CA GLY A 2 -7.18 9.42 33.83
C GLY A 2 -7.48 8.08 34.49
N THR A 3 -8.69 7.57 34.30
CA THR A 3 -9.04 6.23 34.78
C THR A 3 -8.51 5.18 33.80
N ILE A 4 -7.71 4.23 34.26
CA ILE A 4 -7.24 3.11 33.43
C ILE A 4 -8.43 2.23 33.08
N LEU A 5 -8.67 2.04 31.78
CA LEU A 5 -9.76 1.21 31.24
C LEU A 5 -9.28 -0.18 30.81
N ALA A 6 -8.05 -0.28 30.31
CA ALA A 6 -7.50 -1.54 29.83
C ALA A 6 -5.96 -1.54 29.91
N VAL A 7 -5.41 -2.74 30.03
CA VAL A 7 -3.99 -3.04 29.85
C VAL A 7 -3.88 -4.24 28.93
N ALA A 8 -3.32 -4.03 27.73
CA ALA A 8 -3.09 -5.10 26.77
C ALA A 8 -1.61 -5.46 26.74
N GLU A 9 -1.29 -6.72 27.06
CA GLU A 9 0.06 -7.25 26.93
C GLU A 9 0.37 -7.51 25.45
N LEU A 10 1.53 -7.07 24.98
CA LEU A 10 1.98 -7.25 23.60
C LEU A 10 2.87 -8.48 23.49
N ALA A 11 2.70 -9.25 22.43
CA ALA A 11 3.68 -10.28 22.09
C ALA A 11 5.03 -9.62 21.80
N ARG A 12 6.09 -10.06 22.48
CA ARG A 12 7.43 -9.50 22.33
C ARG A 12 7.94 -9.72 20.92
N TYR A 13 8.01 -8.65 20.16
CA TYR A 13 8.75 -8.58 18.90
C TYR A 13 10.04 -7.81 19.19
N GLN A 14 11.21 -8.38 18.91
CA GLN A 14 12.56 -7.83 19.18
C GLN A 14 12.54 -6.32 19.44
N ASP A 15 12.67 -5.90 20.70
CA ASP A 15 12.70 -4.49 21.14
C ASP A 15 11.38 -3.67 21.02
N GLY A 16 10.23 -4.31 20.84
CA GLY A 16 8.93 -3.64 20.83
C GLY A 16 8.38 -3.34 22.24
N PRO A 17 7.29 -2.53 22.34
CA PRO A 17 6.64 -2.24 23.61
C PRO A 17 6.10 -3.52 24.27
N ALA A 18 6.17 -3.59 25.61
CA ALA A 18 5.72 -4.74 26.38
C ALA A 18 4.21 -4.74 26.64
N CYS A 19 3.59 -3.55 26.67
CA CYS A 19 2.13 -3.40 26.87
C CYS A 19 1.65 -2.05 26.33
N VAL A 20 0.33 -1.99 26.10
CA VAL A 20 -0.41 -0.74 25.86
C VAL A 20 -1.33 -0.51 27.04
N VAL A 21 -1.21 0.61 27.72
CA VAL A 21 -2.13 1.05 28.78
C VAL A 21 -3.10 2.05 28.18
N ILE A 22 -4.40 1.81 28.37
CA ILE A 22 -5.46 2.69 27.84
C ILE A 22 -6.18 3.31 29.05
N SER A 23 -6.22 4.63 29.07
CA SER A 23 -6.94 5.38 30.09
C SER A 23 -7.93 6.35 29.46
N SER A 24 -8.96 6.75 30.22
CA SER A 24 -9.89 7.80 29.81
C SER A 24 -9.54 9.13 30.42
N GLU A 25 -9.54 10.19 29.63
CA GLU A 25 -9.44 11.59 30.08
C GLU A 25 -10.55 12.42 29.43
N GLY A 26 -11.64 12.63 30.16
CA GLY A 26 -12.83 13.27 29.61
C GLY A 26 -13.44 12.45 28.48
N ASN A 27 -13.51 13.00 27.26
CA ASN A 27 -14.05 12.34 26.06
C ASN A 27 -12.96 11.67 25.21
N ASP A 28 -11.73 11.63 25.70
CA ASP A 28 -10.60 11.05 24.99
C ASP A 28 -10.12 9.76 25.65
N LEU A 29 -9.66 8.83 24.83
CA LEU A 29 -8.84 7.69 25.21
C LEU A 29 -7.37 8.07 25.02
N VAL A 30 -6.55 7.77 26.02
CA VAL A 30 -5.10 7.95 25.98
C VAL A 30 -4.46 6.58 25.94
N PHE A 31 -3.72 6.32 24.87
CA PHE A 31 -2.96 5.09 24.67
C PHE A 31 -1.51 5.37 25.00
N SER A 32 -1.00 4.75 26.05
CA SER A 32 0.38 4.88 26.49
C SER A 32 1.13 3.59 26.18
N THR A 33 2.14 3.67 25.32
CA THR A 33 3.03 2.54 24.99
C THR A 33 4.42 2.79 25.54
N ASP A 34 4.97 1.82 26.27
CA ASP A 34 6.32 1.86 26.80
C ASP A 34 7.27 1.09 25.89
N HIS A 35 8.21 1.80 25.31
CA HIS A 35 9.26 1.26 24.45
C HIS A 35 10.57 1.16 25.23
N HIS A 36 11.14 -0.05 25.30
CA HIS A 36 12.46 -0.27 25.89
C HIS A 36 13.51 -0.32 24.76
N ASP A 37 14.31 0.73 24.66
CA ASP A 37 15.45 0.79 23.77
C ASP A 37 16.74 0.95 24.56
N GLY A 38 17.62 -0.06 24.53
CA GLY A 38 18.95 -0.01 25.13
C GLY A 38 18.99 0.36 26.62
N GLY A 39 17.97 -0.02 27.39
CA GLY A 39 17.87 0.25 28.84
C GLY A 39 17.25 1.59 29.21
N ARG A 40 16.70 2.32 28.25
CA ARG A 40 15.86 3.50 28.49
C ARG A 40 14.41 3.17 28.17
N SER A 41 13.51 3.55 29.09
CA SER A 41 12.06 3.48 28.87
C SER A 41 11.60 4.79 28.25
N ASN A 42 11.00 4.73 27.06
CA ASN A 42 10.37 5.85 26.40
C ASN A 42 8.86 5.58 26.30
N VAL A 43 8.06 6.36 27.02
CA VAL A 43 6.61 6.27 26.92
C VAL A 43 6.14 7.18 25.81
N THR A 44 5.44 6.61 24.83
CA THR A 44 4.73 7.37 23.79
C THR A 44 3.24 7.38 24.09
N GLU A 45 2.63 8.57 24.03
CA GLU A 45 1.20 8.74 24.23
C GLU A 45 0.52 9.18 22.93
N SER A 46 -0.61 8.55 22.64
CA SER A 46 -1.48 8.93 21.54
C SER A 46 -2.91 9.10 22.06
N ARG A 47 -3.65 10.04 21.50
CA ARG A 47 -5.01 10.37 21.93
C ARG A 47 -6.02 10.14 20.81
N MET A 48 -7.20 9.65 21.20
CA MET A 48 -8.32 9.41 20.33
C MET A 48 -9.63 9.72 21.04
N ARG A 49 -10.64 10.21 20.33
CA ARG A 49 -11.97 10.39 20.91
C ARG A 49 -12.64 9.06 21.18
N VAL A 50 -13.32 8.94 22.32
CA VAL A 50 -14.13 7.76 22.65
C VAL A 50 -15.11 7.41 21.51
N ALA A 51 -15.79 8.40 20.93
CA ALA A 51 -16.74 8.19 19.85
C ALA A 51 -16.09 7.59 18.59
N ASP A 52 -14.90 8.03 18.24
CA ASP A 52 -14.17 7.51 17.07
C ASP A 52 -13.72 6.06 17.32
N PHE A 53 -13.27 5.76 18.55
CA PHE A 53 -12.92 4.40 18.94
C PHE A 53 -14.13 3.46 18.88
N VAL A 54 -15.27 3.86 19.45
CA VAL A 54 -16.51 3.05 19.44
C VAL A 54 -17.00 2.82 18.00
N ALA A 55 -16.89 3.84 17.15
CA ALA A 55 -17.36 3.73 15.76
C ALA A 55 -16.48 2.80 14.91
N ARG A 56 -15.15 2.79 15.14
CA ARG A 56 -14.19 2.16 14.21
C ARG A 56 -13.25 1.15 14.84
N GLY A 57 -13.11 1.11 16.17
CA GLY A 57 -12.13 0.28 16.87
C GLY A 57 -10.68 0.60 16.53
N GLU A 58 -10.44 1.75 15.91
CA GLU A 58 -9.12 2.24 15.56
C GLU A 58 -8.44 2.79 16.81
N GLY A 59 -7.13 2.64 16.87
CA GLY A 59 -6.30 3.17 17.92
C GLY A 59 -4.84 2.98 17.53
N PRO A 60 -3.89 3.59 18.22
CA PRO A 60 -2.47 3.43 17.98
C PRO A 60 -1.99 2.05 18.45
N TRP A 61 -2.70 0.99 18.02
CA TRP A 61 -2.33 -0.37 18.30
C TRP A 61 -1.10 -0.74 17.47
N PRO A 62 -0.16 -1.49 18.04
CA PRO A 62 0.87 -2.12 17.24
C PRO A 62 0.21 -3.02 16.20
N TRP A 63 0.43 -2.72 14.92
CA TRP A 63 -0.18 -3.43 13.78
C TRP A 63 0.12 -4.94 13.76
N TYR A 64 1.19 -5.35 14.44
CA TYR A 64 1.67 -6.74 14.49
C TYR A 64 1.02 -7.58 15.59
N ASP A 65 0.26 -7.00 16.53
CA ASP A 65 -0.38 -7.75 17.62
C ASP A 65 -1.90 -7.59 17.66
N LEU A 66 -2.56 -8.34 16.80
CA LEU A 66 -4.02 -8.39 16.72
C LEU A 66 -4.67 -8.94 18.01
N GLY A 67 -3.95 -9.79 18.78
CA GLY A 67 -4.46 -10.33 20.04
C GLY A 67 -4.52 -9.28 21.13
N ALA A 68 -3.46 -8.51 21.32
CA ALA A 68 -3.44 -7.41 22.27
C ALA A 68 -4.49 -6.34 21.92
N ARG A 69 -4.66 -6.06 20.61
CA ARG A 69 -5.71 -5.17 20.12
C ARG A 69 -7.10 -5.68 20.52
N ARG A 70 -7.38 -6.97 20.32
CA ARG A 70 -8.66 -7.58 20.71
C ARG A 70 -8.92 -7.41 22.18
N ASP A 71 -7.99 -7.86 23.01
CA ASP A 71 -8.18 -7.89 24.47
C ASP A 71 -8.31 -6.48 25.06
N GLY A 72 -7.50 -5.55 24.60
CA GLY A 72 -7.57 -4.15 24.97
C GLY A 72 -8.87 -3.48 24.47
N ALA A 73 -9.30 -3.72 23.24
CA ALA A 73 -10.51 -3.14 22.69
C ALA A 73 -11.76 -3.61 23.47
N LEU A 74 -11.87 -4.90 23.73
CA LEU A 74 -13.00 -5.46 24.47
C LEU A 74 -13.05 -4.97 25.92
N GLN A 75 -11.88 -4.83 26.59
CA GLN A 75 -11.79 -4.24 27.94
C GLN A 75 -12.26 -2.78 27.92
N VAL A 76 -11.84 -1.96 26.95
CA VAL A 76 -12.26 -0.57 26.83
C VAL A 76 -13.78 -0.48 26.62
N LEU A 77 -14.34 -1.25 25.68
CA LEU A 77 -15.79 -1.25 25.41
C LEU A 77 -16.59 -1.66 26.64
N ALA A 78 -16.16 -2.70 27.34
CA ALA A 78 -16.77 -3.15 28.59
C ALA A 78 -16.71 -2.08 29.68
N ALA A 79 -15.56 -1.42 29.85
CA ALA A 79 -15.39 -0.35 30.83
C ALA A 79 -16.23 0.90 30.52
N LEU A 80 -16.52 1.15 29.24
CA LEU A 80 -17.38 2.24 28.76
C LEU A 80 -18.88 1.85 28.79
N GLY A 81 -19.21 0.58 29.10
CA GLY A 81 -20.60 0.08 29.06
C GLY A 81 -21.19 0.05 27.65
N VAL A 82 -20.35 -0.10 26.62
CA VAL A 82 -20.77 -0.13 25.23
C VAL A 82 -20.84 -1.57 24.74
N GLU A 83 -21.99 -1.94 24.17
CA GLU A 83 -22.14 -3.24 23.47
C GLU A 83 -21.14 -3.33 22.31
N PRO A 84 -20.52 -4.52 22.10
CA PRO A 84 -19.50 -4.69 21.06
C PRO A 84 -20.05 -4.34 19.67
N PRO A 85 -19.50 -3.34 18.98
CA PRO A 85 -19.87 -3.01 17.59
C PRO A 85 -19.49 -4.11 16.60
N ALA A 86 -20.08 -4.07 15.39
CA ALA A 86 -19.88 -5.10 14.35
C ALA A 86 -18.41 -5.36 14.00
N TRP A 87 -17.54 -4.36 14.07
CA TRP A 87 -16.10 -4.55 13.81
C TRP A 87 -15.42 -5.47 14.83
N THR A 88 -16.01 -5.71 16.00
CA THR A 88 -15.47 -6.66 16.99
C THR A 88 -15.59 -8.12 16.55
N GLU A 89 -16.44 -8.42 15.57
CA GLU A 89 -16.53 -9.74 14.96
C GLU A 89 -15.20 -10.19 14.34
N ALA A 90 -14.45 -9.25 13.73
CA ALA A 90 -13.12 -9.52 13.23
C ALA A 90 -12.11 -9.84 14.35
N LEU A 91 -12.46 -9.59 15.60
CA LEU A 91 -11.62 -9.87 16.77
C LEU A 91 -11.91 -11.25 17.40
N ARG A 92 -12.79 -12.07 16.84
CA ARG A 92 -13.00 -13.44 17.32
C ARG A 92 -11.71 -14.27 17.19
N PRO A 93 -11.45 -15.23 18.11
CA PRO A 93 -10.18 -15.98 18.10
C PRO A 93 -9.91 -16.74 16.80
N ASP A 94 -10.95 -17.33 16.19
CA ASP A 94 -10.85 -18.04 14.91
C ASP A 94 -10.53 -17.12 13.74
N VAL A 95 -11.17 -15.95 13.69
CA VAL A 95 -10.93 -14.92 12.70
C VAL A 95 -9.53 -14.31 12.88
N LEU A 96 -9.14 -14.01 14.13
CA LEU A 96 -7.80 -13.49 14.42
C LEU A 96 -6.69 -14.48 14.03
N ASP A 97 -6.92 -15.78 14.17
CA ASP A 97 -5.96 -16.79 13.73
C ASP A 97 -5.78 -16.73 12.21
N LEU A 98 -6.86 -16.55 11.44
CA LEU A 98 -6.80 -16.35 9.99
C LEU A 98 -5.98 -15.10 9.62
N PHE A 99 -6.22 -13.97 10.26
CA PHE A 99 -5.44 -12.73 10.04
C PHE A 99 -3.95 -12.92 10.35
N ARG A 100 -3.62 -13.51 11.50
CA ARG A 100 -2.24 -13.76 11.92
C ARG A 100 -1.51 -14.67 10.95
N ARG A 101 -2.16 -15.74 10.51
CA ARG A 101 -1.58 -16.69 9.54
C ARG A 101 -1.40 -16.05 8.17
N ALA A 102 -2.39 -15.29 7.70
CA ALA A 102 -2.28 -14.54 6.46
C ALA A 102 -1.12 -13.54 6.49
N GLN A 103 -0.97 -12.80 7.59
CA GLN A 103 0.13 -11.85 7.79
C GLN A 103 1.52 -12.53 7.79
N ARG A 104 1.63 -13.75 8.32
CA ARG A 104 2.89 -14.51 8.37
C ARG A 104 3.18 -15.31 7.10
N GLY A 105 2.23 -15.38 6.17
CA GLY A 105 2.34 -16.25 5.00
C GLY A 105 2.25 -17.74 5.34
N ASP A 106 1.54 -18.09 6.43
CA ASP A 106 1.39 -19.46 6.91
C ASP A 106 0.40 -20.23 6.05
N SER A 107 0.84 -21.37 5.47
CA SER A 107 0.02 -22.22 4.60
C SER A 107 -1.20 -22.82 5.28
N ALA A 108 -1.27 -22.86 6.60
CA ALA A 108 -2.45 -23.29 7.34
C ALA A 108 -3.70 -22.42 7.07
N VAL A 109 -3.56 -21.24 6.47
CA VAL A 109 -4.68 -20.48 5.91
C VAL A 109 -5.48 -21.33 4.94
N ILE A 110 -4.82 -22.11 4.08
CA ILE A 110 -5.48 -22.94 3.07
C ILE A 110 -6.36 -24.01 3.75
N GLU A 111 -5.90 -24.59 4.86
CA GLU A 111 -6.66 -25.55 5.63
C GLU A 111 -7.88 -24.91 6.30
N LEU A 112 -7.72 -23.69 6.87
CA LEU A 112 -8.83 -22.94 7.45
C LEU A 112 -9.91 -22.63 6.40
N LEU A 113 -9.49 -22.20 5.21
CA LEU A 113 -10.42 -21.94 4.10
C LEU A 113 -11.14 -23.22 3.64
N ALA A 114 -10.43 -24.36 3.57
CA ALA A 114 -11.02 -25.65 3.23
C ALA A 114 -12.01 -26.15 4.30
N MET A 115 -11.87 -25.74 5.55
CA MET A 115 -12.83 -25.99 6.63
C MET A 115 -14.01 -25.03 6.63
N GLY A 116 -14.08 -24.09 5.68
CA GLY A 116 -15.18 -23.15 5.53
C GLY A 116 -15.02 -21.84 6.31
N ALA A 117 -13.78 -21.48 6.68
CA ALA A 117 -13.55 -20.15 7.22
C ALA A 117 -13.93 -19.07 6.18
N ASP A 118 -14.56 -17.99 6.65
CA ASP A 118 -14.82 -16.82 5.81
C ASP A 118 -13.48 -16.23 5.32
N PRO A 119 -13.24 -16.15 3.99
CA PRO A 119 -12.00 -15.62 3.47
C PRO A 119 -11.87 -14.10 3.60
N ASP A 120 -12.96 -13.38 3.88
CA ASP A 120 -13.05 -11.94 3.73
C ASP A 120 -13.61 -11.19 4.95
N PRO A 121 -13.37 -11.63 6.20
CA PRO A 121 -13.70 -10.84 7.37
C PRO A 121 -12.89 -9.55 7.34
N VAL A 122 -13.42 -8.49 7.95
CA VAL A 122 -12.77 -7.17 7.94
C VAL A 122 -12.45 -6.70 9.36
N ASP A 123 -11.30 -6.07 9.50
CA ASP A 123 -10.95 -5.33 10.71
C ASP A 123 -11.57 -3.91 10.70
N ALA A 124 -11.26 -3.14 11.74
CA ALA A 124 -11.78 -1.79 11.89
C ALA A 124 -11.38 -0.79 10.79
N CYS A 125 -10.28 -1.07 10.07
CA CYS A 125 -9.82 -0.25 8.94
C CYS A 125 -10.42 -0.73 7.59
N GLY A 126 -11.28 -1.77 7.63
CA GLY A 126 -11.79 -2.43 6.43
C GLY A 126 -10.78 -3.39 5.79
N ALA A 127 -9.62 -3.62 6.43
CA ALA A 127 -8.64 -4.56 5.93
C ALA A 127 -9.09 -6.00 6.16
N SER A 128 -8.93 -6.87 5.15
CA SER A 128 -9.19 -8.30 5.22
C SER A 128 -7.87 -9.09 5.35
N PRO A 129 -7.93 -10.42 5.61
CA PRO A 129 -6.73 -11.27 5.59
C PRO A 129 -5.93 -11.14 4.29
N LEU A 130 -6.61 -10.89 3.16
CA LEU A 130 -5.95 -10.68 1.87
C LEU A 130 -5.03 -9.47 1.88
N TRP A 131 -5.40 -8.35 2.51
CA TRP A 131 -4.55 -7.18 2.67
C TRP A 131 -3.20 -7.50 3.33
N TYR A 132 -3.24 -8.32 4.36
CA TYR A 132 -2.04 -8.75 5.08
C TYR A 132 -1.23 -9.76 4.29
N ALA A 133 -1.89 -10.71 3.61
CA ALA A 133 -1.25 -11.74 2.80
C ALA A 133 -0.48 -11.16 1.60
N VAL A 134 -1.00 -10.11 0.96
CA VAL A 134 -0.35 -9.44 -0.17
C VAL A 134 1.02 -8.87 0.22
N ARG A 135 1.13 -8.36 1.44
CA ARG A 135 2.35 -7.74 1.99
C ARG A 135 3.32 -8.76 2.60
N SER A 136 2.87 -9.98 2.79
CA SER A 136 3.68 -11.07 3.34
C SER A 136 4.59 -11.69 2.27
N PRO A 137 5.76 -12.22 2.64
CA PRO A 137 6.55 -13.01 1.74
C PRO A 137 5.81 -14.32 1.37
N GLY A 138 5.58 -14.53 0.08
CA GLY A 138 4.91 -15.71 -0.44
C GLY A 138 3.53 -15.41 -1.03
N SER A 139 3.39 -15.59 -2.34
CA SER A 139 2.17 -15.24 -3.08
C SER A 139 1.03 -16.26 -2.94
N GLY A 140 1.29 -17.46 -2.43
CA GLY A 140 0.33 -18.57 -2.42
C GLY A 140 -0.89 -18.30 -1.54
N ILE A 141 -0.71 -17.63 -0.40
CA ILE A 141 -1.80 -17.34 0.53
C ILE A 141 -2.75 -16.28 -0.05
N ALA A 142 -2.21 -15.23 -0.67
CA ALA A 142 -3.02 -14.21 -1.34
C ALA A 142 -3.89 -14.83 -2.45
N VAL A 143 -3.31 -15.74 -3.24
CA VAL A 143 -4.04 -16.49 -4.28
C VAL A 143 -5.15 -17.34 -3.67
N ALA A 144 -4.83 -18.11 -2.62
CA ALA A 144 -5.82 -18.98 -1.96
C ALA A 144 -7.01 -18.18 -1.39
N LEU A 145 -6.76 -17.01 -0.80
CA LEU A 145 -7.81 -16.11 -0.30
C LEU A 145 -8.66 -15.55 -1.45
N ILE A 146 -8.04 -15.10 -2.55
CA ILE A 146 -8.76 -14.61 -3.73
C ILE A 146 -9.63 -15.71 -4.34
N ASP A 147 -9.10 -16.92 -4.50
CA ASP A 147 -9.83 -18.05 -5.06
C ASP A 147 -10.97 -18.53 -4.13
N ALA A 148 -10.83 -18.33 -2.83
CA ALA A 148 -11.88 -18.56 -1.85
C ALA A 148 -12.96 -17.47 -1.81
N GLY A 149 -12.79 -16.36 -2.55
CA GLY A 149 -13.78 -15.29 -2.68
C GLY A 149 -13.45 -14.00 -1.93
N ALA A 150 -12.23 -13.82 -1.43
CA ALA A 150 -11.82 -12.54 -0.85
C ALA A 150 -11.85 -11.42 -1.90
N ASP A 151 -12.42 -10.27 -1.54
CA ASP A 151 -12.59 -9.12 -2.44
C ASP A 151 -11.29 -8.33 -2.61
N ALA A 152 -10.60 -8.53 -3.74
CA ALA A 152 -9.40 -7.78 -4.10
C ALA A 152 -9.68 -6.31 -4.46
N GLY A 153 -10.93 -5.94 -4.76
CA GLY A 153 -11.36 -4.57 -4.99
C GLY A 153 -11.64 -3.78 -3.71
N ARG A 154 -11.61 -4.44 -2.56
CA ARG A 154 -11.95 -3.85 -1.26
C ARG A 154 -11.14 -2.60 -0.98
N ARG A 155 -11.85 -1.55 -0.56
CA ARG A 155 -11.27 -0.31 -0.06
C ARG A 155 -10.72 -0.49 1.35
N ILE A 156 -9.53 0.03 1.57
CA ILE A 156 -8.84 0.07 2.86
C ILE A 156 -8.64 1.51 3.27
N ASP A 157 -9.18 1.90 4.40
CA ASP A 157 -9.00 3.25 4.96
C ASP A 157 -7.60 3.37 5.58
N LEU A 158 -6.82 4.34 5.09
CA LEU A 158 -5.45 4.61 5.54
C LEU A 158 -5.39 5.74 6.58
N SER A 159 -6.52 6.34 6.90
CA SER A 159 -6.64 7.39 7.90
C SER A 159 -7.91 7.22 8.70
N ALA A 160 -7.86 7.58 9.99
CA ALA A 160 -8.98 7.47 10.92
C ALA A 160 -10.26 8.22 10.47
N ARG A 161 -10.12 9.17 9.56
CA ARG A 161 -11.26 9.93 9.01
C ARG A 161 -11.76 9.40 7.66
N GLY A 162 -11.13 8.34 7.11
CA GLY A 162 -11.46 7.80 5.79
C GLY A 162 -11.15 8.75 4.63
N GLU A 163 -10.40 9.85 4.88
CA GLU A 163 -10.00 10.81 3.84
C GLU A 163 -8.97 10.20 2.90
N ARG A 164 -8.10 9.32 3.42
CA ARG A 164 -7.12 8.59 2.64
C ARG A 164 -7.48 7.12 2.59
N TYR A 165 -7.59 6.60 1.38
CA TYR A 165 -7.88 5.19 1.17
C TYR A 165 -7.11 4.65 -0.05
N THR A 166 -6.97 3.34 -0.07
CA THR A 166 -6.48 2.58 -1.22
C THR A 166 -7.37 1.37 -1.43
N THR A 167 -7.09 0.53 -2.42
CA THR A 167 -7.74 -0.78 -2.54
C THR A 167 -6.71 -1.90 -2.47
N ILE A 168 -7.14 -3.10 -2.15
CA ILE A 168 -6.25 -4.26 -2.12
C ILE A 168 -5.62 -4.48 -3.50
N LEU A 169 -6.34 -4.20 -4.60
CA LEU A 169 -5.81 -4.31 -5.95
C LEU A 169 -4.63 -3.36 -6.20
N HIS A 170 -4.68 -2.13 -5.67
CA HIS A 170 -3.53 -1.22 -5.73
C HIS A 170 -2.32 -1.80 -5.00
N GLU A 171 -2.54 -2.44 -3.85
CA GLU A 171 -1.45 -3.04 -3.09
C GLU A 171 -0.87 -4.27 -3.77
N ILE A 172 -1.70 -5.13 -4.36
CA ILE A 172 -1.27 -6.27 -5.19
C ILE A 172 -0.33 -5.80 -6.30
N VAL A 173 -0.68 -4.69 -6.96
CA VAL A 173 0.12 -4.10 -8.04
C VAL A 173 1.40 -3.46 -7.48
N ARG A 174 1.33 -2.70 -6.39
CA ARG A 174 2.47 -2.05 -5.75
C ARG A 174 3.51 -3.06 -5.28
N GLU A 175 3.06 -4.16 -4.69
CA GLU A 175 3.91 -5.26 -4.22
C GLU A 175 4.42 -6.17 -5.37
N GLY A 176 4.03 -5.90 -6.60
CA GLY A 176 4.48 -6.69 -7.75
C GLY A 176 3.94 -8.12 -7.80
N ARG A 177 2.81 -8.41 -7.16
CA ARG A 177 2.24 -9.74 -7.01
C ARG A 177 1.51 -10.20 -8.28
N THR A 178 2.25 -10.48 -9.35
CA THR A 178 1.68 -10.80 -10.68
C THR A 178 0.70 -11.96 -10.67
N VAL A 179 0.99 -13.03 -9.92
CA VAL A 179 0.09 -14.20 -9.85
C VAL A 179 -1.22 -13.83 -9.15
N ALA A 180 -1.14 -13.16 -7.99
CA ALA A 180 -2.32 -12.70 -7.26
C ALA A 180 -3.14 -11.69 -8.09
N LEU A 181 -2.48 -10.81 -8.85
CA LEU A 181 -3.14 -9.89 -9.78
C LEU A 181 -3.98 -10.63 -10.82
N ASN A 182 -3.40 -11.64 -11.48
CA ASN A 182 -4.13 -12.40 -12.48
C ASN A 182 -5.36 -13.11 -11.89
N HIS A 183 -5.23 -13.71 -10.69
CA HIS A 183 -6.36 -14.32 -10.00
C HIS A 183 -7.41 -13.27 -9.60
N ALA A 184 -7.00 -12.11 -9.08
CA ALA A 184 -7.91 -11.02 -8.74
C ALA A 184 -8.71 -10.53 -9.96
N LEU A 185 -8.05 -10.32 -11.09
CA LEU A 185 -8.71 -9.87 -12.33
C LEU A 185 -9.66 -10.92 -12.89
N VAL A 186 -9.28 -12.21 -12.86
CA VAL A 186 -10.16 -13.33 -13.28
C VAL A 186 -11.37 -13.44 -12.37
N ASN A 187 -11.22 -13.21 -11.07
CA ASN A 187 -12.31 -13.20 -10.10
C ASN A 187 -13.12 -11.87 -10.08
N GLY A 188 -12.90 -10.98 -11.07
CA GLY A 188 -13.73 -9.82 -11.31
C GLY A 188 -13.33 -8.54 -10.58
N ALA A 189 -12.12 -8.46 -10.01
CA ALA A 189 -11.64 -7.21 -9.42
C ALA A 189 -11.54 -6.11 -10.51
N PRO A 190 -12.21 -4.95 -10.34
CA PRO A 190 -12.23 -3.93 -11.38
C PRO A 190 -10.86 -3.23 -11.52
N PRO A 191 -10.21 -3.27 -12.70
CA PRO A 191 -8.88 -2.66 -12.88
C PRO A 191 -8.93 -1.12 -12.94
N THR A 192 -10.13 -0.53 -12.90
CA THR A 192 -10.37 0.91 -13.01
C THR A 192 -10.66 1.58 -11.67
N LEU A 193 -10.57 0.84 -10.56
CA LEU A 193 -10.72 1.40 -9.21
C LEU A 193 -9.74 2.57 -8.99
N THR A 194 -10.17 3.55 -8.21
CA THR A 194 -9.29 4.67 -7.83
C THR A 194 -9.05 4.69 -6.32
N ASP A 195 -7.86 5.10 -5.93
CA ASP A 195 -7.56 5.46 -4.54
C ASP A 195 -7.99 6.89 -4.22
N SER A 196 -7.72 7.36 -3.00
CA SER A 196 -8.06 8.71 -2.55
C SER A 196 -7.42 9.83 -3.37
N ASP A 197 -6.31 9.55 -4.03
CA ASP A 197 -5.60 10.53 -4.87
C ASP A 197 -6.11 10.50 -6.32
N GLY A 198 -7.05 9.60 -6.63
CA GLY A 198 -7.57 9.36 -7.98
C GLY A 198 -6.65 8.49 -8.84
N ALA A 199 -5.63 7.86 -8.24
CA ALA A 199 -4.76 6.93 -8.96
C ALA A 199 -5.49 5.61 -9.20
N THR A 200 -5.35 5.03 -10.40
CA THR A 200 -5.78 3.66 -10.71
C THR A 200 -4.65 2.67 -10.40
N PRO A 201 -4.90 1.35 -10.34
CA PRO A 201 -3.85 0.35 -10.22
C PRO A 201 -2.72 0.52 -11.25
N MET A 202 -3.02 0.99 -12.47
CA MET A 202 -2.02 1.27 -13.51
C MET A 202 -1.03 2.37 -13.10
N HIS A 203 -1.46 3.36 -12.30
CA HIS A 203 -0.58 4.43 -11.81
C HIS A 203 0.40 3.97 -10.74
N VAL A 204 0.11 2.91 -10.00
CA VAL A 204 0.94 2.44 -8.88
C VAL A 204 1.87 1.29 -9.25
N VAL A 205 1.93 0.92 -10.53
CA VAL A 205 2.88 -0.09 -11.02
C VAL A 205 4.30 0.37 -10.71
N GLY A 206 5.05 -0.46 -9.99
CA GLY A 206 6.45 -0.18 -9.67
C GLY A 206 6.71 0.55 -8.36
N GLY A 207 5.81 0.44 -7.38
CA GLY A 207 5.84 1.19 -6.13
C GLY A 207 7.13 1.10 -5.31
N ASP A 208 7.71 -0.07 -5.09
CA ASP A 208 8.79 -0.26 -4.12
C ASP A 208 10.01 -1.03 -4.65
N GLY A 209 10.46 -0.78 -5.89
CA GLY A 209 11.75 -1.29 -6.34
C GLY A 209 11.85 -1.78 -7.79
N ASP A 210 13.07 -2.13 -8.19
CA ASP A 210 13.50 -2.49 -9.55
C ASP A 210 12.89 -3.80 -10.12
N ASN A 211 12.05 -4.51 -9.35
CA ASN A 211 11.44 -5.78 -9.75
C ASN A 211 10.07 -5.63 -10.41
N VAL A 212 9.84 -4.50 -11.07
CA VAL A 212 8.56 -4.31 -11.77
C VAL A 212 8.47 -5.23 -12.97
N ASN A 213 7.57 -6.19 -12.85
CA ASN A 213 7.27 -7.09 -13.97
C ASN A 213 6.36 -6.36 -14.96
N PRO A 214 6.81 -6.10 -16.21
CA PRO A 214 5.98 -5.47 -17.24
C PRO A 214 4.67 -6.24 -17.52
N GLU A 215 4.60 -7.52 -17.13
CA GLU A 215 3.38 -8.31 -17.24
C GLU A 215 2.23 -7.77 -16.38
N ILE A 216 2.50 -7.04 -15.29
CA ILE A 216 1.47 -6.36 -14.51
C ILE A 216 0.75 -5.31 -15.36
N VAL A 217 1.52 -4.48 -16.10
CA VAL A 217 0.98 -3.47 -17.02
C VAL A 217 0.11 -4.13 -18.08
N ARG A 218 0.62 -5.21 -18.69
CA ARG A 218 -0.10 -5.94 -19.73
C ARG A 218 -1.33 -6.66 -19.21
N ALA A 219 -1.28 -7.21 -17.98
CA ALA A 219 -2.43 -7.85 -17.35
C ALA A 219 -3.55 -6.85 -17.05
N LEU A 220 -3.21 -5.69 -16.50
CA LEU A 220 -4.17 -4.61 -16.25
C LEU A 220 -4.80 -4.10 -17.56
N ALA A 221 -4.00 -3.88 -18.60
CA ALA A 221 -4.50 -3.42 -19.90
C ALA A 221 -5.42 -4.46 -20.55
N ARG A 222 -5.06 -5.76 -20.52
CA ARG A 222 -5.94 -6.85 -21.00
C ARG A 222 -7.26 -6.92 -20.25
N ALA A 223 -7.26 -6.56 -18.98
CA ALA A 223 -8.47 -6.50 -18.14
C ALA A 223 -9.29 -5.20 -18.36
N GLY A 224 -8.84 -4.29 -19.23
CA GLY A 224 -9.57 -3.07 -19.58
C GLY A 224 -9.16 -1.82 -18.81
N ALA A 225 -8.01 -1.84 -18.11
CA ALA A 225 -7.45 -0.60 -17.53
C ALA A 225 -7.01 0.35 -18.66
N ALA A 226 -7.39 1.62 -18.57
CA ALA A 226 -6.93 2.65 -19.49
C ALA A 226 -5.45 2.96 -19.23
N VAL A 227 -4.62 2.84 -20.28
CA VAL A 227 -3.17 3.07 -20.22
C VAL A 227 -2.83 4.55 -20.00
N ASP A 228 -3.73 5.42 -20.44
CA ASP A 228 -3.65 6.88 -20.40
C ASP A 228 -4.61 7.53 -19.38
N ALA A 229 -5.17 6.75 -18.45
CA ALA A 229 -6.03 7.28 -17.41
C ALA A 229 -5.36 8.47 -16.72
N ALA A 230 -6.10 9.58 -16.55
CA ALA A 230 -5.57 10.78 -15.93
C ALA A 230 -6.04 10.89 -14.47
N MET A 231 -5.12 11.20 -13.58
CA MET A 231 -5.41 11.62 -12.20
C MET A 231 -6.00 13.04 -12.18
N PRO A 232 -6.55 13.52 -11.05
CA PRO A 232 -7.07 14.87 -10.91
C PRO A 232 -6.05 15.99 -11.22
N ASP A 233 -4.75 15.73 -11.01
CA ASP A 233 -3.65 16.65 -11.36
C ASP A 233 -3.25 16.56 -12.84
N GLY A 234 -3.94 15.72 -13.61
CA GLY A 234 -3.67 15.45 -15.03
C GLY A 234 -2.54 14.48 -15.28
N SER A 235 -1.86 13.92 -14.26
CA SER A 235 -0.80 12.94 -14.46
C SER A 235 -1.36 11.61 -14.95
N GLN A 236 -0.60 10.92 -15.81
CA GLN A 236 -0.92 9.63 -16.38
C GLN A 236 0.08 8.55 -15.89
N PRO A 237 -0.21 7.24 -16.07
CA PRO A 237 0.70 6.17 -15.66
C PRO A 237 2.14 6.34 -16.18
N VAL A 238 2.30 6.78 -17.45
CA VAL A 238 3.62 7.02 -18.05
C VAL A 238 4.39 8.13 -17.35
N ASP A 239 3.72 9.18 -16.87
CA ASP A 239 4.36 10.27 -16.12
C ASP A 239 4.94 9.75 -14.80
N ARG A 240 4.16 8.93 -14.08
CA ARG A 240 4.60 8.35 -12.82
C ARG A 240 5.74 7.34 -13.02
N ALA A 241 5.62 6.47 -14.00
CA ALA A 241 6.66 5.50 -14.34
C ALA A 241 7.98 6.19 -14.74
N ALA A 242 7.91 7.27 -15.52
CA ALA A 242 9.07 8.06 -15.89
C ALA A 242 9.74 8.73 -14.68
N ARG A 243 8.96 9.34 -13.77
CA ARG A 243 9.48 9.96 -12.54
C ARG A 243 10.08 8.97 -11.54
N LEU A 244 9.53 7.75 -11.50
CA LEU A 244 10.03 6.66 -10.66
C LEU A 244 11.23 5.94 -11.29
N LEU A 245 11.65 6.34 -12.49
CA LEU A 245 12.77 5.77 -13.22
C LEU A 245 12.61 4.27 -13.50
N LEU A 246 11.47 3.87 -14.07
CA LEU A 246 11.08 2.48 -14.33
C LEU A 246 11.11 2.17 -15.84
N PRO A 247 12.27 1.96 -16.48
CA PRO A 247 12.37 1.85 -17.93
C PRO A 247 11.54 0.73 -18.51
N ARG A 248 11.45 -0.42 -17.85
CA ARG A 248 10.64 -1.57 -18.31
C ARG A 248 9.13 -1.29 -18.25
N THR A 249 8.68 -0.59 -17.21
CA THR A 249 7.28 -0.16 -17.08
C THR A 249 6.94 0.87 -18.15
N VAL A 250 7.82 1.87 -18.36
CA VAL A 250 7.66 2.87 -19.42
C VAL A 250 7.58 2.20 -20.79
N ALA A 251 8.46 1.24 -21.09
CA ALA A 251 8.44 0.49 -22.34
C ALA A 251 7.09 -0.21 -22.54
N ALA A 252 6.60 -0.93 -21.53
CA ALA A 252 5.33 -1.63 -21.62
C ALA A 252 4.12 -0.68 -21.79
N LEU A 253 4.14 0.47 -21.10
CA LEU A 253 3.09 1.49 -21.29
C LEU A 253 3.10 2.08 -22.69
N VAL A 254 4.28 2.39 -23.24
CA VAL A 254 4.44 2.92 -24.60
C VAL A 254 4.03 1.89 -25.66
N GLU A 255 4.43 0.61 -25.48
CA GLU A 255 3.97 -0.50 -26.34
C GLU A 255 2.43 -0.60 -26.39
N LEU A 256 1.75 -0.26 -25.31
CA LEU A 256 0.30 -0.30 -25.17
C LEU A 256 -0.41 1.02 -25.57
N GLY A 257 0.34 2.00 -26.06
CA GLY A 257 -0.19 3.24 -26.61
C GLY A 257 -0.13 4.47 -25.71
N ALA A 258 0.58 4.42 -24.58
CA ALA A 258 0.87 5.64 -23.82
C ALA A 258 1.69 6.63 -24.62
N ASP A 259 1.45 7.94 -24.46
CA ASP A 259 2.18 8.98 -25.16
C ASP A 259 3.63 9.11 -24.65
N PRO A 260 4.64 8.72 -25.47
CA PRO A 260 6.03 8.78 -25.05
C PRO A 260 6.56 10.22 -24.93
N ALA A 261 5.98 11.18 -25.71
CA ALA A 261 6.39 12.58 -25.63
C ALA A 261 6.01 13.19 -24.27
N ARG A 262 4.87 12.77 -23.72
CA ARG A 262 4.44 13.14 -22.38
C ARG A 262 5.39 12.62 -21.32
N GLY A 263 5.75 11.35 -21.37
CA GLY A 263 6.72 10.74 -20.45
C GLY A 263 8.07 11.45 -20.48
N LEU A 264 8.57 11.79 -21.68
CA LEU A 264 9.84 12.51 -21.85
C LEU A 264 9.80 13.92 -21.25
N ASN A 265 8.72 14.67 -21.49
CA ASN A 265 8.51 15.99 -20.89
C ASN A 265 8.55 15.92 -19.37
N THR A 266 7.81 14.97 -18.78
CA THR A 266 7.73 14.79 -17.33
C THR A 266 9.09 14.38 -16.74
N LEU A 267 9.78 13.42 -17.36
CA LEU A 267 11.11 12.97 -16.95
C LEU A 267 12.10 14.12 -16.86
N LEU A 268 12.23 14.88 -17.96
CA LEU A 268 13.25 15.94 -18.05
C LEU A 268 12.88 17.16 -17.20
N ALA A 269 11.61 17.53 -17.09
CA ALA A 269 11.18 18.58 -16.19
C ALA A 269 11.47 18.23 -14.72
N TRP A 270 11.18 17.00 -14.31
CA TRP A 270 11.51 16.52 -12.96
C TRP A 270 13.03 16.47 -12.75
N TRP A 271 13.78 15.94 -13.71
CA TRP A 271 15.23 15.85 -13.66
C TRP A 271 15.89 17.22 -13.48
N ALA A 272 15.43 18.24 -14.19
CA ALA A 272 15.97 19.59 -14.12
C ALA A 272 15.77 20.27 -12.75
N THR A 273 14.75 19.86 -11.99
CA THR A 273 14.44 20.42 -10.65
C THR A 273 15.18 19.72 -9.51
N ALA A 274 15.73 18.54 -9.75
CA ALA A 274 16.35 17.73 -8.72
C ALA A 274 17.78 18.24 -8.41
N ALA A 275 18.03 18.53 -7.15
CA ALA A 275 19.22 19.26 -6.70
C ALA A 275 20.54 18.46 -6.74
N ARG A 276 20.49 17.14 -6.67
CA ARG A 276 21.70 16.26 -6.72
C ARG A 276 21.31 14.85 -7.18
N PHE A 277 21.93 14.37 -8.25
CA PHE A 277 21.88 12.98 -8.65
C PHE A 277 23.29 12.41 -8.74
N ASP A 278 23.44 11.14 -8.35
CA ASP A 278 24.66 10.38 -8.59
C ASP A 278 24.71 9.86 -10.05
N ALA A 279 25.85 9.33 -10.45
CA ALA A 279 26.06 8.82 -11.81
C ALA A 279 25.14 7.62 -12.13
N TYR A 280 24.74 6.84 -11.12
CA TYR A 280 23.82 5.71 -11.28
C TYR A 280 22.43 6.20 -11.71
N ARG A 281 21.86 7.16 -11.01
CA ARG A 281 20.55 7.73 -11.37
C ARG A 281 20.57 8.41 -12.73
N ALA A 282 21.68 9.10 -13.08
CA ALA A 282 21.85 9.68 -14.42
C ALA A 282 21.80 8.61 -15.51
N GLY A 283 22.37 7.43 -15.28
CA GLY A 283 22.31 6.29 -16.19
C GLY A 283 20.87 5.78 -16.38
N VAL A 284 20.10 5.63 -15.29
CA VAL A 284 18.72 5.18 -15.38
C VAL A 284 17.82 6.23 -16.06
N VAL A 285 18.04 7.52 -15.81
CA VAL A 285 17.34 8.60 -16.53
C VAL A 285 17.61 8.54 -18.03
N ALA A 286 18.87 8.29 -18.41
CA ALA A 286 19.24 8.10 -19.81
C ALA A 286 18.50 6.89 -20.43
N GLU A 287 18.49 5.76 -19.74
CA GLU A 287 17.76 4.56 -20.19
C GLU A 287 16.26 4.84 -20.38
N VAL A 288 15.61 5.52 -19.44
CA VAL A 288 14.19 5.91 -19.59
C VAL A 288 14.00 6.85 -20.78
N ALA A 289 14.90 7.82 -20.98
CA ALA A 289 14.84 8.73 -22.11
C ALA A 289 15.01 8.00 -23.44
N GLU A 290 15.93 7.04 -23.54
CA GLU A 290 16.13 6.19 -24.72
C GLU A 290 14.88 5.38 -25.05
N VAL A 291 14.25 4.76 -24.04
CA VAL A 291 13.00 4.02 -24.22
C VAL A 291 11.89 4.93 -24.76
N LEU A 292 11.75 6.12 -24.24
CA LEU A 292 10.73 7.09 -24.68
C LEU A 292 11.00 7.59 -26.11
N CYS A 293 12.27 7.86 -26.44
CA CYS A 293 12.67 8.26 -27.81
C CYS A 293 12.45 7.11 -28.81
N ALA A 294 12.83 5.89 -28.44
CA ALA A 294 12.58 4.69 -29.27
C ALA A 294 11.07 4.47 -29.49
N GLY A 295 10.25 4.82 -28.51
CA GLY A 295 8.79 4.80 -28.60
C GLY A 295 8.17 5.92 -29.44
N GLY A 296 9.00 6.86 -29.98
CA GLY A 296 8.55 7.91 -30.87
C GLY A 296 8.49 9.32 -30.26
N ALA A 297 8.98 9.52 -29.04
CA ALA A 297 9.08 10.86 -28.48
C ALA A 297 10.03 11.73 -29.30
N ARG A 298 9.55 12.89 -29.77
CA ARG A 298 10.40 13.85 -30.49
C ARG A 298 11.18 14.71 -29.50
N VAL A 299 12.52 14.70 -29.66
CA VAL A 299 13.40 15.54 -28.86
C VAL A 299 13.35 16.98 -29.38
N THR A 300 12.97 17.91 -28.50
CA THR A 300 12.93 19.34 -28.78
C THR A 300 14.18 20.06 -28.23
N GLU A 301 14.42 21.32 -28.66
CA GLU A 301 15.48 22.13 -28.09
C GLU A 301 15.35 22.31 -26.58
N ARG A 302 14.11 22.51 -26.11
CA ARG A 302 13.81 22.57 -24.68
C ARG A 302 14.25 21.31 -23.91
N HIS A 303 14.12 20.13 -24.51
CA HIS A 303 14.58 18.88 -23.90
C HIS A 303 16.09 18.86 -23.74
N ARG A 304 16.84 19.37 -24.73
CA ARG A 304 18.29 19.49 -24.68
C ARG A 304 18.75 20.51 -23.64
N GLU A 305 18.06 21.64 -23.54
CA GLU A 305 18.32 22.67 -22.52
C GLU A 305 18.11 22.10 -21.09
N LEU A 306 17.01 21.37 -20.85
CA LEU A 306 16.73 20.73 -19.56
C LEU A 306 17.80 19.68 -19.20
N ALA A 307 18.21 18.86 -20.15
CA ALA A 307 19.27 17.88 -19.95
C ALA A 307 20.62 18.55 -19.67
N ALA A 308 20.95 19.62 -20.39
CA ALA A 308 22.21 20.38 -20.24
C ALA A 308 22.26 21.11 -18.88
N SER A 309 21.12 21.61 -18.37
CA SER A 309 21.05 22.31 -17.08
C SER A 309 21.42 21.37 -15.92
N ALA A 310 21.13 20.08 -16.04
CA ALA A 310 21.43 19.05 -15.06
C ALA A 310 22.88 18.46 -15.20
N ARG A 311 23.69 18.94 -16.16
CA ARG A 311 25.07 18.51 -16.41
C ARG A 311 25.26 16.99 -16.57
N ALA A 312 24.26 16.26 -17.07
CA ALA A 312 24.35 14.83 -17.23
C ALA A 312 24.68 14.46 -18.68
N GLU A 313 25.95 14.20 -18.97
CA GLU A 313 26.43 13.84 -20.31
C GLU A 313 25.69 12.60 -20.88
N GLN A 314 25.38 11.62 -20.05
CA GLN A 314 24.65 10.41 -20.43
C GLN A 314 23.24 10.73 -20.93
N VAL A 315 22.50 11.61 -20.22
CA VAL A 315 21.15 12.03 -20.63
C VAL A 315 21.21 12.84 -21.92
N ILE A 316 22.22 13.74 -22.07
CA ILE A 316 22.41 14.49 -23.30
C ILE A 316 22.70 13.54 -24.46
N ALA A 317 23.51 12.51 -24.26
CA ALA A 317 23.80 11.50 -25.27
C ALA A 317 22.57 10.73 -25.71
N ALA A 318 21.72 10.30 -24.75
CA ALA A 318 20.46 9.61 -24.99
C ALA A 318 19.47 10.42 -25.85
N LEU A 319 19.55 11.76 -25.80
CA LEU A 319 18.69 12.67 -26.57
C LEU A 319 19.23 13.03 -27.97
N ARG A 320 20.34 12.44 -28.42
CA ARG A 320 20.96 12.73 -29.75
C ARG A 320 20.41 11.85 -30.87
N HIS A 321 19.72 10.80 -30.52
CA HIS A 321 19.09 9.85 -31.45
C HIS A 321 17.60 10.05 -31.52
#